data_4a90555097206a39dcca2fd80f9d3c56
#
_entry.id   4a90555097206a39dcca2fd80f9d3c56
#
_cell.length_a   1.000
_cell.length_b   1.000
_cell.length_c   1.000
_cell.angle_alpha   90.00
_cell.angle_beta   90.00
_cell.angle_gamma   90.00
#
_symmetry.space_group_name_H-M   'P 1'
#
loop_
_entity.id
_entity.type
_entity.pdbx_description
1 polymer ?
#
loop_
_entity_poly.entity_id
_entity_poly.type
_entity_poly.pdbx_seq_one_letter_code
_entity_poly.pdbx_strand_id
1 'polypeptide(L)'
;MKVVLIIGGAVSGSTAVKKLTDEGIRCVVVEQNKMPYGKIEDGLPRWHEKQRINEYFKIDDIISHELVDFVPLTRIGKDVSFEEIYNMGWSCIYFANGAWKDRSFPIKEIEEFDNFYYQNPFVYWFNHYHESFYDGPKVNIKDDAIVIGGGLASIDVCKITQLELVRQKVESKIENFDIIEMEHKGIPKYLEQYD
;
A
#
# COMPACT_ATOMS: atom_id res chain seq x y z
N MET A 1 -35.28 1.46 -0.72
CA MET A 1 -34.10 1.29 -1.61
C MET A 1 -33.06 0.53 -0.81
N LYS A 2 -32.41 -0.48 -1.38
CA LYS A 2 -31.31 -1.21 -0.69
C LYS A 2 -30.03 -0.39 -0.84
N VAL A 3 -29.35 -0.11 0.27
CA VAL A 3 -28.06 0.58 0.29
C VAL A 3 -27.09 -0.26 1.08
N VAL A 4 -25.93 -0.54 0.49
CA VAL A 4 -24.84 -1.30 1.11
C VAL A 4 -23.70 -0.36 1.48
N LEU A 5 -23.27 -0.43 2.73
CA LEU A 5 -22.04 0.25 3.18
C LEU A 5 -20.84 -0.64 2.94
N ILE A 6 -19.79 -0.09 2.33
CA ILE A 6 -18.51 -0.77 2.09
C ILE A 6 -17.41 0.00 2.82
N ILE A 7 -16.69 -0.68 3.68
CA ILE A 7 -15.59 -0.11 4.47
C ILE A 7 -14.26 -0.49 3.79
N GLY A 8 -13.65 0.49 3.12
CA GLY A 8 -12.45 0.32 2.30
C GLY A 8 -12.76 0.18 0.80
N GLY A 9 -12.20 1.07 -0.01
CA GLY A 9 -12.48 1.19 -1.45
C GLY A 9 -11.52 0.47 -2.38
N ALA A 10 -10.44 -0.15 -1.88
CA ALA A 10 -9.42 -0.79 -2.69
C ALA A 10 -9.93 -2.07 -3.40
N VAL A 11 -9.05 -2.98 -3.79
CA VAL A 11 -9.37 -4.15 -4.65
C VAL A 11 -10.62 -4.91 -4.21
N SER A 12 -10.72 -5.27 -2.93
CA SER A 12 -11.88 -6.03 -2.42
C SER A 12 -13.15 -5.19 -2.43
N GLY A 13 -13.06 -3.94 -1.97
CA GLY A 13 -14.20 -3.02 -1.91
C GLY A 13 -14.72 -2.65 -3.29
N SER A 14 -13.86 -2.22 -4.21
CA SER A 14 -14.25 -1.88 -5.58
C SER A 14 -14.84 -3.08 -6.33
N THR A 15 -14.28 -4.29 -6.13
CA THR A 15 -14.86 -5.50 -6.71
C THR A 15 -16.28 -5.78 -6.19
N ALA A 16 -16.53 -5.55 -4.89
CA ALA A 16 -17.86 -5.69 -4.31
C ALA A 16 -18.80 -4.59 -4.84
N VAL A 17 -18.34 -3.35 -4.91
CA VAL A 17 -19.07 -2.22 -5.51
C VAL A 17 -19.53 -2.56 -6.91
N LYS A 18 -18.59 -2.98 -7.79
CA LYS A 18 -18.94 -3.33 -9.17
C LYS A 18 -20.07 -4.35 -9.25
N LYS A 19 -19.97 -5.45 -8.50
CA LYS A 19 -20.99 -6.50 -8.52
C LYS A 19 -22.34 -6.00 -8.00
N LEU A 20 -22.35 -5.13 -6.99
CA LEU A 20 -23.58 -4.59 -6.42
C LEU A 20 -24.24 -3.58 -7.36
N THR A 21 -23.45 -2.70 -8.00
CA THR A 21 -23.97 -1.70 -8.94
C THR A 21 -24.46 -2.34 -10.24
N ASP A 22 -23.83 -3.42 -10.70
CA ASP A 22 -24.32 -4.23 -11.83
C ASP A 22 -25.74 -4.81 -11.56
N GLU A 23 -26.11 -5.02 -10.29
CA GLU A 23 -27.44 -5.45 -9.83
C GLU A 23 -28.36 -4.26 -9.42
N GLY A 24 -27.98 -3.02 -9.71
CA GLY A 24 -28.74 -1.83 -9.39
C GLY A 24 -28.80 -1.48 -7.89
N ILE A 25 -27.85 -1.98 -7.10
CA ILE A 25 -27.77 -1.72 -5.66
C ILE A 25 -26.86 -0.52 -5.41
N ARG A 26 -27.37 0.49 -4.69
CA ARG A 26 -26.58 1.66 -4.28
C ARG A 26 -25.55 1.29 -3.22
N CYS A 27 -24.34 1.82 -3.37
CA CYS A 27 -23.23 1.62 -2.45
C CYS A 27 -22.75 2.94 -1.85
N VAL A 28 -22.43 2.93 -0.57
CA VAL A 28 -21.66 3.98 0.09
C VAL A 28 -20.30 3.38 0.45
N VAL A 29 -19.23 3.99 -0.04
CA VAL A 29 -17.86 3.52 0.19
C VAL A 29 -17.16 4.48 1.12
N VAL A 30 -16.81 4.03 2.32
CA VAL A 30 -16.05 4.81 3.30
C VAL A 30 -14.58 4.39 3.25
N GLU A 31 -13.70 5.37 3.05
CA GLU A 31 -12.25 5.16 2.92
C GLU A 31 -11.47 6.09 3.86
N GLN A 32 -10.49 5.55 4.57
CA GLN A 32 -9.65 6.32 5.49
C GLN A 32 -8.67 7.25 4.79
N ASN A 33 -8.26 6.90 3.58
CA ASN A 33 -7.33 7.67 2.76
C ASN A 33 -8.09 8.61 1.79
N LYS A 34 -7.37 9.55 1.19
CA LYS A 34 -7.92 10.43 0.17
C LYS A 34 -8.36 9.66 -1.08
N MET A 35 -7.56 8.65 -1.48
CA MET A 35 -7.80 7.81 -2.64
C MET A 35 -8.02 6.36 -2.21
N PRO A 36 -8.85 5.59 -2.93
CA PRO A 36 -9.23 4.24 -2.52
C PRO A 36 -8.26 3.15 -3.01
N TYR A 37 -6.97 3.43 -3.04
CA TYR A 37 -5.99 2.52 -3.65
C TYR A 37 -5.40 1.50 -2.66
N GLY A 38 -5.41 1.82 -1.36
CA GLY A 38 -4.97 0.92 -0.31
C GLY A 38 -3.57 0.35 -0.55
N LYS A 39 -3.43 -0.96 -0.41
CA LYS A 39 -2.12 -1.61 -0.58
C LYS A 39 -1.57 -1.65 -2.01
N ILE A 40 -2.32 -1.25 -3.01
CA ILE A 40 -1.76 -1.04 -4.36
C ILE A 40 -0.75 0.11 -4.29
N GLU A 41 -1.03 1.15 -3.52
CA GLU A 41 -0.14 2.30 -3.34
C GLU A 41 0.90 2.05 -2.25
N ASP A 42 0.46 1.61 -1.08
CA ASP A 42 1.31 1.54 0.11
C ASP A 42 2.11 0.23 0.24
N GLY A 43 1.65 -0.84 -0.39
CA GLY A 43 2.19 -2.19 -0.20
C GLY A 43 2.75 -2.85 -1.46
N LEU A 44 2.57 -2.26 -2.63
CA LEU A 44 3.20 -2.71 -3.88
C LEU A 44 4.35 -1.76 -4.20
N PRO A 45 5.60 -2.24 -4.34
CA PRO A 45 6.74 -1.38 -4.61
C PRO A 45 6.54 -0.49 -5.83
N ARG A 46 7.04 0.75 -5.75
CA ARG A 46 6.78 1.80 -6.75
C ARG A 46 7.31 1.50 -8.16
N TRP A 47 8.24 0.57 -8.34
CA TRP A 47 8.64 0.11 -9.69
C TRP A 47 7.55 -0.67 -10.45
N HIS A 48 6.51 -1.14 -9.78
CA HIS A 48 5.34 -1.76 -10.42
C HIS A 48 4.36 -0.70 -10.99
N GLU A 49 4.88 0.42 -11.48
CA GLU A 49 4.12 1.60 -11.88
C GLU A 49 2.98 1.28 -12.84
N LYS A 50 3.24 0.55 -13.91
CA LYS A 50 2.20 0.17 -14.90
C LYS A 50 1.06 -0.64 -14.27
N GLN A 51 1.39 -1.55 -13.36
CA GLN A 51 0.40 -2.35 -12.66
C GLN A 51 -0.43 -1.48 -11.71
N ARG A 52 0.23 -0.60 -10.95
CA ARG A 52 -0.44 0.34 -10.03
C ARG A 52 -1.41 1.24 -10.80
N ILE A 53 -0.96 1.89 -11.87
CA ILE A 53 -1.77 2.78 -12.71
C ILE A 53 -2.98 2.05 -13.29
N ASN A 54 -2.80 0.84 -13.81
CA ASN A 54 -3.92 0.05 -14.35
C ASN A 54 -4.97 -0.27 -13.28
N GLU A 55 -4.54 -0.59 -12.06
CA GLU A 55 -5.48 -0.85 -10.96
C GLU A 55 -6.16 0.44 -10.46
N TYR A 56 -5.46 1.58 -10.45
CA TYR A 56 -6.06 2.88 -10.13
C TYR A 56 -7.20 3.21 -11.09
N PHE A 57 -6.97 3.14 -12.40
CA PHE A 57 -8.01 3.40 -13.39
C PHE A 57 -9.23 2.49 -13.24
N LYS A 58 -9.03 1.20 -12.94
CA LYS A 58 -10.15 0.28 -12.70
C LYS A 58 -10.96 0.67 -11.46
N ILE A 59 -10.28 1.04 -10.38
CA ILE A 59 -10.94 1.46 -9.13
C ILE A 59 -11.69 2.78 -9.34
N ASP A 60 -11.06 3.74 -10.00
CA ASP A 60 -11.65 5.05 -10.27
C ASP A 60 -12.93 4.94 -11.12
N ASP A 61 -12.89 4.12 -12.16
CA ASP A 61 -14.07 3.84 -13.00
C ASP A 61 -15.22 3.27 -12.18
N ILE A 62 -14.94 2.29 -11.32
CA ILE A 62 -15.95 1.66 -10.46
C ILE A 62 -16.51 2.63 -9.42
N ILE A 63 -15.63 3.39 -8.75
CA ILE A 63 -16.04 4.34 -7.68
C ILE A 63 -16.78 5.54 -8.24
N SER A 64 -16.54 5.90 -9.50
CA SER A 64 -17.24 7.01 -10.20
C SER A 64 -18.63 6.65 -10.70
N HIS A 65 -19.11 5.42 -10.47
CA HIS A 65 -20.43 4.99 -10.92
C HIS A 65 -21.57 5.76 -10.22
N GLU A 66 -22.66 6.06 -10.92
CA GLU A 66 -23.81 6.88 -10.42
C GLU A 66 -24.51 6.32 -9.18
N LEU A 67 -24.41 5.03 -8.92
CA LEU A 67 -24.95 4.36 -7.74
C LEU A 67 -23.95 4.31 -6.58
N VAL A 68 -22.82 5.03 -6.65
CA VAL A 68 -21.76 5.02 -5.62
C VAL A 68 -21.62 6.40 -4.99
N ASP A 69 -21.71 6.45 -3.67
CA ASP A 69 -21.33 7.61 -2.88
C ASP A 69 -19.97 7.31 -2.22
N PHE A 70 -18.91 8.01 -2.65
CA PHE A 70 -17.57 7.85 -2.09
C PHE A 70 -17.31 8.87 -0.97
N VAL A 71 -16.94 8.38 0.22
CA VAL A 71 -16.65 9.15 1.42
C VAL A 71 -15.20 8.95 1.83
N PRO A 72 -14.25 9.75 1.29
CA PRO A 72 -12.84 9.67 1.63
C PRO A 72 -12.52 10.27 2.99
N LEU A 73 -11.28 10.10 3.46
CA LEU A 73 -10.72 10.70 4.67
C LEU A 73 -11.56 10.43 5.94
N THR A 74 -12.24 9.27 5.96
CA THR A 74 -13.11 8.89 7.06
C THR A 74 -12.68 7.55 7.64
N ARG A 75 -12.08 7.60 8.82
CA ARG A 75 -11.59 6.41 9.54
C ARG A 75 -12.60 5.97 10.59
N ILE A 76 -13.17 4.77 10.39
CA ILE A 76 -14.09 4.17 11.36
C ILE A 76 -13.33 3.82 12.65
N GLY A 77 -13.94 4.17 13.78
CA GLY A 77 -13.32 4.06 15.10
C GLY A 77 -12.52 5.29 15.53
N LYS A 78 -12.36 6.29 14.62
CA LYS A 78 -11.73 7.57 14.94
C LYS A 78 -12.64 8.75 14.60
N ASP A 79 -13.08 8.87 13.37
CA ASP A 79 -13.89 10.00 12.88
C ASP A 79 -15.40 9.73 13.03
N VAL A 80 -15.78 8.47 12.96
CA VAL A 80 -17.13 7.95 13.23
C VAL A 80 -16.99 6.59 13.93
N SER A 81 -17.81 6.35 14.95
CA SER A 81 -17.81 5.05 15.64
C SER A 81 -18.50 3.98 14.79
N PHE A 82 -18.16 2.72 15.05
CA PHE A 82 -18.86 1.61 14.40
C PHE A 82 -20.33 1.52 14.84
N GLU A 83 -20.64 1.89 16.09
CA GLU A 83 -21.99 1.90 16.62
C GLU A 83 -22.89 2.92 15.88
N GLU A 84 -22.38 4.13 15.64
CA GLU A 84 -23.09 5.15 14.83
C GLU A 84 -23.38 4.60 13.43
N ILE A 85 -22.38 4.03 12.75
CA ILE A 85 -22.52 3.44 11.43
C ILE A 85 -23.56 2.31 11.45
N TYR A 86 -23.49 1.41 12.42
CA TYR A 86 -24.40 0.27 12.52
C TYR A 86 -25.86 0.73 12.67
N ASN A 87 -26.08 1.79 13.41
CA ASN A 87 -27.41 2.35 13.68
C ASN A 87 -28.00 3.20 12.52
N MET A 88 -27.24 3.47 11.46
CA MET A 88 -27.73 4.18 10.27
C MET A 88 -28.71 3.38 9.40
N GLY A 89 -28.86 2.06 9.64
CA GLY A 89 -29.88 1.24 8.98
C GLY A 89 -29.52 0.76 7.58
N TRP A 90 -28.25 0.47 7.34
CA TRP A 90 -27.76 -0.16 6.09
C TRP A 90 -28.40 -1.52 5.84
N SER A 91 -28.64 -1.86 4.58
CA SER A 91 -29.08 -3.21 4.20
C SER A 91 -28.00 -4.27 4.47
N CYS A 92 -26.73 -3.89 4.37
CA CYS A 92 -25.56 -4.69 4.67
C CYS A 92 -24.37 -3.78 4.93
N ILE A 93 -23.44 -4.22 5.79
CA ILE A 93 -22.13 -3.60 5.98
C ILE A 93 -21.08 -4.63 5.52
N TYR A 94 -20.27 -4.26 4.52
CA TYR A 94 -19.22 -5.09 3.97
C TYR A 94 -17.85 -4.56 4.37
N PHE A 95 -17.08 -5.38 5.09
CA PHE A 95 -15.72 -5.05 5.51
C PHE A 95 -14.70 -5.42 4.44
N ALA A 96 -14.08 -4.41 3.83
CA ALA A 96 -13.02 -4.53 2.83
C ALA A 96 -11.76 -3.75 3.23
N ASN A 97 -11.59 -3.54 4.54
CA ASN A 97 -10.56 -2.67 5.14
C ASN A 97 -9.12 -3.21 5.05
N GLY A 98 -8.91 -4.39 4.48
CA GLY A 98 -7.60 -5.00 4.28
C GLY A 98 -6.91 -5.43 5.59
N ALA A 99 -5.67 -5.94 5.46
CA ALA A 99 -4.83 -6.40 6.56
C ALA A 99 -3.63 -5.44 6.73
N TRP A 100 -3.84 -4.34 7.43
CA TRP A 100 -2.82 -3.31 7.66
C TRP A 100 -1.86 -3.63 8.80
N LYS A 101 -2.32 -4.42 9.76
CA LYS A 101 -1.49 -4.82 10.90
C LYS A 101 -0.77 -6.13 10.58
N ASP A 102 0.54 -6.10 10.69
CA ASP A 102 1.36 -7.32 10.58
C ASP A 102 1.05 -8.26 11.73
N ARG A 103 1.23 -9.57 11.50
CA ARG A 103 1.16 -10.56 12.58
C ARG A 103 2.45 -10.50 13.39
N SER A 104 2.34 -10.51 14.70
CA SER A 104 3.51 -10.57 15.58
C SER A 104 4.38 -11.77 15.24
N PHE A 105 5.68 -11.55 15.27
CA PHE A 105 6.65 -12.61 15.07
C PHE A 105 6.64 -13.56 16.29
N PRO A 106 6.82 -14.89 16.10
CA PRO A 106 6.70 -15.85 17.20
C PRO A 106 7.81 -15.72 18.26
N ILE A 107 8.89 -14.98 18.00
CA ILE A 107 9.98 -14.68 18.91
C ILE A 107 9.87 -13.20 19.28
N LYS A 108 9.29 -12.90 20.44
CA LYS A 108 8.99 -11.52 20.85
C LYS A 108 10.24 -10.67 21.06
N GLU A 109 11.32 -11.27 21.52
CA GLU A 109 12.59 -10.60 21.81
C GLU A 109 13.21 -9.98 20.55
N ILE A 110 12.89 -10.49 19.37
CA ILE A 110 13.36 -9.94 18.08
C ILE A 110 12.71 -8.58 17.79
N GLU A 111 11.46 -8.37 18.20
CA GLU A 111 10.73 -7.12 17.98
C GLU A 111 11.34 -5.93 18.75
N GLU A 112 12.19 -6.19 19.76
CA GLU A 112 12.87 -5.17 20.55
C GLU A 112 14.13 -4.61 19.87
N PHE A 113 14.60 -5.23 18.79
CA PHE A 113 15.77 -4.74 18.06
C PHE A 113 15.42 -3.58 17.12
N ASP A 114 16.19 -2.51 17.15
CA ASP A 114 16.03 -1.31 16.31
C ASP A 114 16.05 -1.59 14.80
N ASN A 115 16.61 -2.72 14.38
CA ASN A 115 16.74 -3.12 12.98
C ASN A 115 15.78 -4.26 12.60
N PHE A 116 14.74 -4.50 13.37
CA PHE A 116 13.67 -5.41 13.03
C PHE A 116 12.53 -4.64 12.36
N TYR A 117 12.15 -5.06 11.15
CA TYR A 117 11.10 -4.40 10.39
C TYR A 117 10.08 -5.42 9.90
N TYR A 118 8.82 -5.11 10.07
CA TYR A 118 7.73 -5.81 9.39
C TYR A 118 7.60 -5.35 7.94
N GLN A 119 7.07 -6.22 7.09
CA GLN A 119 6.95 -5.99 5.65
C GLN A 119 6.09 -4.76 5.31
N ASN A 120 4.94 -4.57 5.97
CA ASN A 120 4.06 -3.44 5.65
C ASN A 120 4.75 -2.08 5.88
N PRO A 121 5.31 -1.74 7.06
CA PRO A 121 6.01 -0.48 7.26
C PRO A 121 7.29 -0.36 6.42
N PHE A 122 7.95 -1.47 6.09
CA PHE A 122 9.15 -1.47 5.27
C PHE A 122 8.86 -1.05 3.81
N VAL A 123 7.83 -1.65 3.19
CA VAL A 123 7.44 -1.30 1.80
C VAL A 123 6.80 0.09 1.75
N TYR A 124 6.00 0.45 2.76
CA TYR A 124 5.46 1.80 2.89
C TYR A 124 6.60 2.84 2.93
N TRP A 125 7.62 2.62 3.77
CA TRP A 125 8.81 3.48 3.79
C TRP A 125 9.44 3.61 2.40
N PHE A 126 9.72 2.50 1.72
CA PHE A 126 10.34 2.52 0.39
C PHE A 126 9.52 3.30 -0.65
N ASN A 127 8.21 3.19 -0.58
CA ASN A 127 7.32 3.89 -1.51
C ASN A 127 7.27 5.40 -1.28
N HIS A 128 7.46 5.87 -0.04
CA HIS A 128 7.15 7.25 0.36
C HIS A 128 8.34 8.04 0.91
N TYR A 129 9.46 7.43 1.32
CA TYR A 129 10.56 8.14 2.00
C TYR A 129 11.16 9.30 1.20
N HIS A 130 10.99 9.32 -0.10
CA HIS A 130 11.47 10.37 -1.00
C HIS A 130 10.55 11.60 -1.05
N GLU A 131 9.36 11.52 -0.49
CA GLU A 131 8.39 12.61 -0.46
C GLU A 131 8.78 13.69 0.54
N SER A 132 8.62 14.96 0.17
CA SER A 132 9.09 16.11 0.96
C SER A 132 8.48 16.21 2.37
N PHE A 133 7.29 15.63 2.58
CA PHE A 133 6.58 15.67 3.86
C PHE A 133 6.43 14.30 4.50
N TYR A 134 7.32 13.36 4.17
CA TYR A 134 7.30 12.03 4.74
C TYR A 134 7.61 12.05 6.24
N ASP A 135 6.67 11.57 7.04
CA ASP A 135 6.74 11.46 8.50
C ASP A 135 6.59 10.01 9.02
N GLY A 136 6.62 9.04 8.11
CA GLY A 136 6.42 7.62 8.39
C GLY A 136 7.64 6.92 9.02
N PRO A 137 7.63 5.57 9.06
CA PRO A 137 8.71 4.76 9.62
C PRO A 137 10.06 5.09 9.00
N LYS A 138 11.11 5.10 9.82
CA LYS A 138 12.50 5.21 9.34
C LYS A 138 13.12 3.83 9.29
N VAL A 139 13.72 3.49 8.15
CA VAL A 139 14.38 2.21 7.94
C VAL A 139 15.87 2.43 7.72
N ASN A 140 16.69 1.68 8.45
CA ASN A 140 18.14 1.68 8.30
C ASN A 140 18.59 0.29 7.85
N ILE A 141 18.83 0.14 6.55
CA ILE A 141 19.26 -1.13 5.95
C ILE A 141 20.78 -1.27 6.10
N LYS A 142 21.20 -2.43 6.58
CA LYS A 142 22.61 -2.79 6.74
C LYS A 142 22.95 -4.00 5.87
N ASP A 143 24.23 -4.17 5.55
CA ASP A 143 24.74 -5.43 4.98
C ASP A 143 24.41 -6.59 5.92
N ASP A 144 24.36 -7.80 5.38
CA ASP A 144 24.01 -9.05 6.09
C ASP A 144 22.58 -9.07 6.64
N ALA A 145 21.66 -8.31 6.05
CA ALA A 145 20.24 -8.33 6.40
C ALA A 145 19.62 -9.71 6.10
N ILE A 146 18.81 -10.19 7.05
CA ILE A 146 18.07 -11.44 6.91
C ILE A 146 16.62 -11.14 6.58
N VAL A 147 16.10 -11.69 5.48
CA VAL A 147 14.70 -11.61 5.11
C VAL A 147 14.00 -12.92 5.44
N ILE A 148 13.00 -12.87 6.30
CA ILE A 148 12.23 -14.03 6.74
C ILE A 148 10.90 -14.08 5.99
N GLY A 149 10.76 -15.05 5.12
CA GLY A 149 9.56 -15.27 4.31
C GLY A 149 9.88 -15.95 2.97
N GLY A 150 8.86 -16.52 2.33
CA GLY A 150 8.99 -17.25 1.05
C GLY A 150 7.93 -16.85 0.00
N GLY A 151 7.15 -15.82 0.27
CA GLY A 151 6.14 -15.31 -0.66
C GLY A 151 6.65 -14.19 -1.57
N LEU A 152 5.81 -13.73 -2.49
CA LEU A 152 6.13 -12.64 -3.42
C LEU A 152 6.58 -11.36 -2.71
N ALA A 153 5.93 -11.01 -1.60
CA ALA A 153 6.32 -9.86 -0.79
C ALA A 153 7.75 -9.96 -0.24
N SER A 154 8.23 -11.18 0.07
CA SER A 154 9.62 -11.38 0.52
C SER A 154 10.62 -11.12 -0.59
N ILE A 155 10.27 -11.46 -1.84
CA ILE A 155 11.09 -11.17 -3.02
C ILE A 155 11.21 -9.65 -3.20
N ASP A 156 10.11 -8.92 -3.07
CA ASP A 156 10.12 -7.46 -3.14
C ASP A 156 10.98 -6.84 -2.03
N VAL A 157 10.87 -7.35 -0.79
CA VAL A 157 11.69 -6.89 0.33
C VAL A 157 13.18 -7.15 0.08
N CYS A 158 13.56 -8.35 -0.42
CA CYS A 158 14.95 -8.64 -0.81
C CYS A 158 15.44 -7.65 -1.87
N LYS A 159 14.64 -7.37 -2.88
CA LYS A 159 14.96 -6.45 -3.96
C LYS A 159 15.13 -5.02 -3.46
N ILE A 160 14.21 -4.51 -2.62
CA ILE A 160 14.36 -3.21 -1.96
C ILE A 160 15.67 -3.15 -1.20
N THR A 161 15.96 -4.17 -0.39
CA THR A 161 17.19 -4.24 0.41
C THR A 161 18.43 -4.12 -0.47
N GLN A 162 18.50 -4.89 -1.58
CA GLN A 162 19.62 -4.82 -2.52
C GLN A 162 19.77 -3.45 -3.18
N LEU A 163 18.68 -2.88 -3.67
CA LEU A 163 18.68 -1.58 -4.33
C LEU A 163 19.14 -0.46 -3.37
N GLU A 164 18.65 -0.49 -2.14
CA GLU A 164 19.00 0.50 -1.11
C GLU A 164 20.45 0.38 -0.64
N LEU A 165 20.99 -0.84 -0.51
CA LEU A 165 22.40 -1.04 -0.19
C LEU A 165 23.32 -0.51 -1.30
N VAL A 166 22.93 -0.67 -2.57
CA VAL A 166 23.67 -0.07 -3.69
C VAL A 166 23.52 1.45 -3.65
N ARG A 167 22.31 1.98 -3.47
CA ARG A 167 22.07 3.43 -3.34
C ARG A 167 22.99 4.05 -2.30
N GLN A 168 23.05 3.50 -1.08
CA GLN A 168 23.92 4.01 0.00
C GLN A 168 25.39 4.11 -0.39
N LYS A 169 25.89 3.25 -1.29
CA LYS A 169 27.30 3.23 -1.73
C LYS A 169 27.59 4.19 -2.89
N VAL A 170 26.61 4.46 -3.73
CA VAL A 170 26.86 5.16 -5.00
C VAL A 170 26.15 6.50 -5.16
N GLU A 171 25.06 6.77 -4.41
CA GLU A 171 24.25 7.98 -4.56
C GLU A 171 25.08 9.29 -4.49
N SER A 172 26.09 9.35 -3.60
CA SER A 172 26.97 10.52 -3.50
C SER A 172 27.96 10.69 -4.66
N LYS A 173 28.09 9.69 -5.53
CA LYS A 173 29.01 9.64 -6.66
C LYS A 173 28.35 9.77 -8.01
N ILE A 174 27.05 9.56 -8.05
CA ILE A 174 26.23 9.57 -9.27
C ILE A 174 25.29 10.77 -9.24
N GLU A 175 25.46 11.70 -10.17
CA GLU A 175 24.57 12.82 -10.34
C GLU A 175 23.20 12.31 -10.85
N ASN A 176 22.12 12.81 -10.26
CA ASN A 176 20.74 12.42 -10.61
C ASN A 176 20.46 10.90 -10.46
N PHE A 177 21.00 10.28 -9.39
CA PHE A 177 20.73 8.87 -9.11
C PHE A 177 19.23 8.57 -9.02
N ASP A 178 18.76 7.57 -9.78
CA ASP A 178 17.38 7.10 -9.75
C ASP A 178 17.31 5.59 -9.46
N ILE A 179 16.79 5.26 -8.27
CA ILE A 179 16.66 3.88 -7.79
C ILE A 179 15.65 3.05 -8.63
N ILE A 180 14.65 3.71 -9.21
CA ILE A 180 13.63 3.04 -10.05
C ILE A 180 14.21 2.74 -11.43
N GLU A 181 14.94 3.68 -11.99
CA GLU A 181 15.66 3.43 -13.24
C GLU A 181 16.69 2.31 -13.07
N MET A 182 17.42 2.30 -11.95
CA MET A 182 18.37 1.23 -11.62
C MET A 182 17.67 -0.13 -11.50
N GLU A 183 16.47 -0.17 -10.92
CA GLU A 183 15.68 -1.39 -10.86
C GLU A 183 15.30 -1.89 -12.25
N HIS A 184 14.79 -1.01 -13.10
CA HIS A 184 14.33 -1.37 -14.45
C HIS A 184 15.46 -1.79 -15.39
N LYS A 185 16.63 -1.17 -15.30
CA LYS A 185 17.81 -1.51 -16.12
C LYS A 185 18.56 -2.73 -15.57
N GLY A 186 18.41 -3.02 -14.28
CA GLY A 186 19.27 -3.93 -13.52
C GLY A 186 20.55 -3.24 -13.03
N ILE A 187 20.97 -3.57 -11.79
CA ILE A 187 22.09 -2.90 -11.11
C ILE A 187 23.38 -2.82 -11.96
N PRO A 188 23.88 -3.93 -12.55
CA PRO A 188 25.13 -3.86 -13.34
C PRO A 188 25.03 -2.90 -14.51
N LYS A 189 23.98 -3.03 -15.32
CA LYS A 189 23.76 -2.19 -16.50
C LYS A 189 23.51 -0.73 -16.18
N TYR A 190 22.92 -0.44 -15.00
CA TYR A 190 22.73 0.93 -14.56
C TYR A 190 24.05 1.57 -14.16
N LEU A 191 24.93 0.83 -13.50
CA LEU A 191 26.23 1.33 -13.06
C LEU A 191 27.26 1.48 -14.20
N GLU A 192 27.22 0.62 -15.22
CA GLU A 192 28.10 0.70 -16.41
C GLU A 192 28.04 2.06 -17.14
N GLN A 193 26.96 2.82 -17.01
CA GLN A 193 26.84 4.14 -17.66
C GLN A 193 27.60 5.25 -16.93
N TYR A 194 28.16 4.96 -15.74
CA TYR A 194 28.92 5.91 -14.90
C TYR A 194 30.39 5.51 -14.70
N ASP A 195 30.84 4.40 -15.30
CA ASP A 195 32.25 4.02 -15.40
C ASP A 195 32.91 4.73 -16.60
#